data_245698e482f32eaa73463739800ffbad
#
_entry.id   245698e482f32eaa73463739800ffbad
#
_cell.length_a   1.000
_cell.length_b   1.000
_cell.length_c   1.000
_cell.angle_alpha   90.00
_cell.angle_beta   90.00
_cell.angle_gamma   90.00
#
_symmetry.space_group_name_H-M   'P 1'
#
loop_
_entity.id
_entity.type
_entity.pdbx_description
1 polymer ?
#
loop_
_entity_poly.entity_id
_entity_poly.type
_entity_poly.pdbx_seq_one_letter_code
_entity_poly.pdbx_strand_id
1 'polypeptide(L)'
;MKQILLLSAVAVLAGCGSGGGGGSAGGGGSASVATVPFTSWSDVRPNTEIVASAISTEATYTDNSVGTVTSLGRFTSYNGVEFRETFGPDGVITKASFTTGDGDRLVFDTAQGAAFAPIANGLATVAASADLSEIAIAVEPLPQGWNYQTFGVWQRSPTQDRFGRIGAISTGNFTASNNIPATGTATFSGVAAGAYQTPGGSGGGLVSADMAVVVGFSDRVAGFATAGSVLSRDGGQTFSAAPGLDLSGSMQVANNQNLMSGTVRTSSGMTGDIY
;
A
#
# COMPACT_ATOMS: atom_id res chain seq x y z
N MET A 1 14.46 -18.99 -15.48
CA MET A 1 13.13 -18.46 -15.14
C MET A 1 13.35 -17.10 -14.50
N LYS A 2 12.86 -16.02 -15.12
CA LYS A 2 13.02 -14.66 -14.60
C LYS A 2 11.94 -14.43 -13.54
N GLN A 3 12.25 -14.61 -12.28
CA GLN A 3 11.37 -14.12 -11.20
C GLN A 3 11.59 -12.63 -11.09
N ILE A 4 10.58 -11.86 -11.40
CA ILE A 4 10.56 -10.41 -11.26
C ILE A 4 9.66 -10.12 -10.08
N LEU A 5 10.22 -9.38 -9.14
CA LEU A 5 9.49 -8.81 -8.05
C LEU A 5 8.57 -7.74 -8.59
N LEU A 6 7.32 -8.09 -8.85
CA LEU A 6 6.28 -7.09 -8.99
C LEU A 6 5.82 -6.73 -7.59
N LEU A 7 6.18 -5.57 -7.14
CA LEU A 7 5.55 -5.00 -5.97
C LEU A 7 4.07 -4.82 -6.29
N SER A 8 3.23 -5.32 -5.41
CA SER A 8 1.78 -5.24 -5.54
C SER A 8 1.36 -3.80 -5.80
N ALA A 9 0.80 -3.53 -6.97
CA ALA A 9 0.06 -2.32 -7.19
C ALA A 9 -1.18 -2.41 -6.30
N VAL A 10 -1.22 -1.65 -5.23
CA VAL A 10 -2.42 -1.53 -4.42
C VAL A 10 -3.37 -0.62 -5.17
N ALA A 11 -4.35 -1.22 -5.85
CA ALA A 11 -5.44 -0.48 -6.45
C ALA A 11 -6.36 0.02 -5.34
N VAL A 12 -6.34 1.31 -5.10
CA VAL A 12 -7.21 1.93 -4.11
C VAL A 12 -8.40 2.53 -4.80
N LEU A 13 -9.57 1.95 -4.57
CA LEU A 13 -10.85 2.44 -5.04
C LEU A 13 -11.35 3.56 -4.13
N ALA A 14 -11.25 4.80 -4.58
CA ALA A 14 -11.89 5.93 -3.93
C ALA A 14 -13.41 5.84 -4.11
N GLY A 15 -14.07 5.16 -3.17
CA GLY A 15 -15.54 5.17 -3.09
C GLY A 15 -16.02 6.41 -2.37
N CYS A 16 -16.61 7.38 -3.08
CA CYS A 16 -17.44 8.42 -2.47
C CYS A 16 -18.70 7.78 -1.94
N GLY A 17 -18.73 7.50 -0.65
CA GLY A 17 -19.91 7.04 0.06
C GLY A 17 -20.04 7.75 1.40
N SER A 18 -20.86 8.80 1.47
CA SER A 18 -21.34 9.37 2.72
C SER A 18 -22.31 8.40 3.38
N GLY A 19 -22.00 7.84 4.53
CA GLY A 19 -22.95 7.07 5.30
C GLY A 19 -22.29 6.29 6.44
N GLY A 20 -22.43 6.81 7.64
CA GLY A 20 -22.02 6.12 8.86
C GLY A 20 -22.85 4.87 9.14
N GLY A 21 -22.29 3.85 9.70
CA GLY A 21 -23.01 2.69 10.22
C GLY A 21 -22.08 1.54 10.54
N GLY A 22 -21.80 1.32 11.82
CA GLY A 22 -21.05 0.18 12.30
C GLY A 22 -21.75 -1.14 12.01
N GLY A 23 -21.03 -2.12 11.50
CA GLY A 23 -21.51 -3.48 11.34
C GLY A 23 -20.34 -4.47 11.39
N SER A 24 -20.38 -5.33 12.38
CA SER A 24 -19.45 -6.42 12.60
C SER A 24 -19.54 -7.45 11.48
N ALA A 25 -18.43 -7.75 10.81
CA ALA A 25 -18.33 -8.89 9.92
C ALA A 25 -17.59 -10.01 10.65
N GLY A 26 -18.30 -11.11 10.92
CA GLY A 26 -17.72 -12.30 11.49
C GLY A 26 -17.16 -13.25 10.45
N GLY A 27 -16.13 -14.00 10.81
CA GLY A 27 -15.86 -15.28 10.24
C GLY A 27 -14.50 -15.52 9.63
N GLY A 28 -13.57 -15.96 10.46
CA GLY A 28 -12.30 -16.54 10.05
C GLY A 28 -11.19 -16.06 10.97
N GLY A 29 -10.85 -16.87 11.97
CA GLY A 29 -9.95 -16.69 13.11
C GLY A 29 -8.82 -15.69 13.00
N SER A 30 -9.12 -14.40 13.01
CA SER A 30 -8.20 -13.34 13.28
C SER A 30 -8.83 -12.47 14.35
N ALA A 31 -8.06 -12.15 15.37
CA ALA A 31 -8.49 -11.28 16.45
C ALA A 31 -9.16 -10.05 15.84
N SER A 32 -10.40 -9.78 16.24
CA SER A 32 -11.14 -8.61 15.82
C SER A 32 -10.38 -7.37 16.28
N VAL A 33 -9.74 -6.68 15.34
CA VAL A 33 -9.23 -5.34 15.58
C VAL A 33 -10.46 -4.48 15.89
N ALA A 34 -10.45 -3.82 17.05
CA ALA A 34 -11.51 -2.91 17.40
C ALA A 34 -11.62 -1.87 16.28
N THR A 35 -12.81 -1.75 15.68
CA THR A 35 -13.10 -0.71 14.70
C THR A 35 -13.04 0.63 15.38
N VAL A 36 -11.92 1.31 15.24
CA VAL A 36 -11.77 2.69 15.66
C VAL A 36 -12.50 3.54 14.64
N PRO A 37 -13.30 4.54 15.03
CA PRO A 37 -13.90 5.47 14.07
C PRO A 37 -12.79 6.12 13.24
N PHE A 38 -12.83 5.92 11.93
CA PHE A 38 -11.85 6.51 11.03
C PHE A 38 -12.05 8.01 10.95
N THR A 39 -11.00 8.77 11.22
CA THR A 39 -10.99 10.21 11.00
C THR A 39 -10.58 10.50 9.56
N SER A 40 -11.33 11.36 8.87
CA SER A 40 -10.96 11.81 7.53
C SER A 40 -9.59 12.50 7.56
N TRP A 41 -8.75 12.28 6.56
CA TRP A 41 -7.47 12.99 6.41
C TRP A 41 -7.67 14.52 6.38
N SER A 42 -8.78 15.00 5.79
CA SER A 42 -9.11 16.45 5.81
C SER A 42 -9.39 17.02 7.19
N ASP A 43 -9.68 16.18 8.16
CA ASP A 43 -9.97 16.57 9.55
C ASP A 43 -8.77 16.47 10.48
N VAL A 44 -7.60 16.12 9.94
CA VAL A 44 -6.34 16.10 10.69
C VAL A 44 -6.06 17.50 11.26
N ARG A 45 -5.75 17.55 12.53
CA ARG A 45 -5.41 18.77 13.27
C ARG A 45 -4.05 18.57 13.96
N PRO A 46 -3.35 19.67 14.31
CA PRO A 46 -2.17 19.57 15.18
C PRO A 46 -2.46 18.75 16.44
N ASN A 47 -1.49 17.95 16.84
CA ASN A 47 -1.57 17.04 18.00
C ASN A 47 -2.68 15.98 17.92
N THR A 48 -3.03 15.51 16.72
CA THR A 48 -4.02 14.45 16.49
C THR A 48 -3.33 13.11 16.26
N GLU A 49 -4.00 12.03 16.61
CA GLU A 49 -3.65 10.68 16.16
C GLU A 49 -4.76 10.14 15.26
N ILE A 50 -4.37 9.61 14.10
CA ILE A 50 -5.24 8.79 13.27
C ILE A 50 -4.98 7.33 13.61
N VAL A 51 -6.07 6.59 13.83
CA VAL A 51 -6.02 5.14 13.98
C VAL A 51 -6.96 4.54 12.94
N ALA A 52 -6.46 3.59 12.18
CA ALA A 52 -7.22 2.96 11.11
C ALA A 52 -6.92 1.47 11.02
N SER A 53 -7.85 0.72 10.45
CA SER A 53 -7.58 -0.63 9.98
C SER A 53 -6.86 -0.58 8.64
N ALA A 54 -5.99 -1.56 8.42
CA ALA A 54 -5.26 -1.69 7.16
C ALA A 54 -5.31 -3.13 6.65
N ILE A 55 -5.05 -3.28 5.36
CA ILE A 55 -4.71 -4.55 4.71
C ILE A 55 -3.23 -4.48 4.39
N SER A 56 -2.48 -5.51 4.76
CA SER A 56 -1.08 -5.65 4.41
C SER A 56 -0.87 -6.89 3.54
N THR A 57 -0.01 -6.78 2.55
CA THR A 57 0.44 -7.92 1.74
C THR A 57 1.95 -7.98 1.87
N GLU A 58 2.47 -9.11 2.33
CA GLU A 58 3.83 -9.21 2.82
C GLU A 58 4.55 -10.45 2.31
N ALA A 59 5.86 -10.33 2.12
CA ALA A 59 6.74 -11.45 1.83
C ALA A 59 8.04 -11.33 2.63
N THR A 60 8.65 -12.46 2.92
CA THR A 60 10.03 -12.51 3.42
C THR A 60 11.02 -12.45 2.26
N TYR A 61 12.20 -11.92 2.51
CA TYR A 61 13.28 -11.95 1.53
C TYR A 61 14.63 -12.24 2.21
N THR A 62 15.57 -12.72 1.42
CA THR A 62 17.00 -12.76 1.81
C THR A 62 17.79 -11.85 0.89
N ASP A 63 18.82 -11.25 1.43
CA ASP A 63 19.81 -10.48 0.67
C ASP A 63 21.21 -11.05 0.85
N ASN A 64 22.14 -10.58 0.04
CA ASN A 64 23.57 -10.85 0.22
C ASN A 64 24.21 -9.71 1.04
N SER A 65 25.50 -9.87 1.36
CA SER A 65 26.27 -8.90 2.15
C SER A 65 26.36 -7.49 1.53
N VAL A 66 25.92 -7.29 0.30
CA VAL A 66 25.87 -5.99 -0.38
C VAL A 66 24.44 -5.48 -0.57
N GLY A 67 23.46 -6.08 0.13
CA GLY A 67 22.05 -5.64 0.11
C GLY A 67 21.27 -6.04 -1.14
N THR A 68 21.79 -6.96 -1.95
CA THR A 68 21.06 -7.47 -3.11
C THR A 68 20.11 -8.58 -2.71
N VAL A 69 18.81 -8.42 -2.97
CA VAL A 69 17.80 -9.46 -2.72
C VAL A 69 18.14 -10.72 -3.51
N THR A 70 18.39 -11.82 -2.83
CA THR A 70 18.77 -13.12 -3.42
C THR A 70 17.61 -14.08 -3.54
N SER A 71 16.65 -13.98 -2.63
CA SER A 71 15.38 -14.72 -2.73
C SER A 71 14.22 -13.91 -2.20
N LEU A 72 13.03 -14.21 -2.70
CA LEU A 72 11.78 -13.64 -2.24
C LEU A 72 10.78 -14.76 -2.00
N GLY A 73 10.18 -14.74 -0.82
CA GLY A 73 9.10 -15.63 -0.45
C GLY A 73 7.79 -15.31 -1.16
N ARG A 74 6.79 -16.15 -0.94
CA ARG A 74 5.44 -15.89 -1.43
C ARG A 74 4.80 -14.75 -0.65
N PHE A 75 4.08 -13.87 -1.34
CA PHE A 75 3.26 -12.86 -0.69
C PHE A 75 2.05 -13.48 0.00
N THR A 76 1.75 -12.99 1.20
CA THR A 76 0.59 -13.35 2.01
C THR A 76 -0.14 -12.08 2.41
N SER A 77 -1.46 -12.08 2.27
CA SER A 77 -2.30 -10.94 2.66
C SER A 77 -2.84 -11.10 4.06
N TYR A 78 -2.84 -10.02 4.81
CA TYR A 78 -3.33 -9.91 6.19
C TYR A 78 -4.33 -8.77 6.29
N ASN A 79 -5.47 -9.04 6.92
CA ASN A 79 -6.55 -8.09 7.10
C ASN A 79 -6.62 -7.61 8.53
N GLY A 80 -7.04 -6.36 8.72
CA GLY A 80 -7.27 -5.80 10.03
C GLY A 80 -5.98 -5.50 10.81
N VAL A 81 -4.86 -5.31 10.12
CA VAL A 81 -3.66 -4.78 10.77
C VAL A 81 -3.91 -3.35 11.23
N GLU A 82 -3.38 -3.00 12.40
CA GLU A 82 -3.54 -1.64 12.95
C GLU A 82 -2.53 -0.70 12.29
N PHE A 83 -3.02 0.44 11.84
CA PHE A 83 -2.22 1.58 11.37
C PHE A 83 -2.46 2.76 12.29
N ARG A 84 -1.39 3.48 12.67
CA ARG A 84 -1.45 4.71 13.46
C ARG A 84 -0.52 5.76 12.89
N GLU A 85 -0.98 7.00 12.90
CA GLU A 85 -0.21 8.16 12.49
C GLU A 85 -0.48 9.32 13.44
N THR A 86 0.58 9.90 13.99
CA THR A 86 0.51 11.00 14.96
C THR A 86 1.10 12.27 14.33
N PHE A 87 0.38 13.35 14.46
CA PHE A 87 0.76 14.67 13.96
C PHE A 87 1.21 15.56 15.13
N GLY A 88 2.29 16.31 14.92
CA GLY A 88 2.82 17.27 15.86
C GLY A 88 2.01 18.56 15.93
N PRO A 89 2.46 19.54 16.74
CA PRO A 89 1.78 20.81 16.90
C PRO A 89 1.78 21.68 15.63
N ASP A 90 2.67 21.41 14.71
CA ASP A 90 2.77 22.03 13.37
C ASP A 90 1.97 21.31 12.29
N GLY A 91 1.29 20.21 12.64
CA GLY A 91 0.55 19.37 11.71
C GLY A 91 1.42 18.44 10.86
N VAL A 92 2.71 18.32 11.15
CA VAL A 92 3.63 17.40 10.48
C VAL A 92 3.60 16.03 11.19
N ILE A 93 3.76 14.97 10.43
CA ILE A 93 3.86 13.61 10.97
C ILE A 93 5.08 13.51 11.88
N THR A 94 4.86 13.11 13.12
CA THR A 94 5.93 12.87 14.12
C THR A 94 6.10 11.40 14.42
N LYS A 95 5.06 10.60 14.16
CA LYS A 95 5.10 9.16 14.37
C LYS A 95 4.16 8.45 13.40
N ALA A 96 4.63 7.34 12.84
CA ALA A 96 3.80 6.40 12.12
C ALA A 96 4.11 4.98 12.61
N SER A 97 3.11 4.13 12.69
CA SER A 97 3.33 2.73 13.02
C SER A 97 2.24 1.84 12.45
N PHE A 98 2.59 0.62 12.12
CA PHE A 98 1.64 -0.41 11.73
C PHE A 98 2.09 -1.79 12.21
N THR A 99 1.13 -2.67 12.45
CA THR A 99 1.39 -4.05 12.81
C THR A 99 1.51 -4.88 11.54
N THR A 100 2.54 -5.68 11.43
CA THR A 100 2.75 -6.62 10.31
C THR A 100 1.91 -7.89 10.54
N GLY A 101 1.77 -8.69 9.50
CA GLY A 101 0.94 -9.89 9.56
C GLY A 101 1.44 -10.97 10.52
N ASP A 102 2.71 -10.98 10.89
CA ASP A 102 3.28 -11.85 11.92
C ASP A 102 3.16 -11.29 13.35
N GLY A 103 2.55 -10.11 13.49
CA GLY A 103 2.34 -9.44 14.78
C GLY A 103 3.50 -8.53 15.21
N ASP A 104 4.57 -8.43 14.44
CA ASP A 104 5.61 -7.44 14.67
C ASP A 104 5.05 -6.03 14.39
N ARG A 105 5.69 -5.02 14.95
CA ARG A 105 5.30 -3.63 14.73
C ARG A 105 6.45 -2.84 14.12
N LEU A 106 6.21 -2.19 13.00
CA LEU A 106 7.08 -1.15 12.47
C LEU A 106 6.71 0.17 13.14
N VAL A 107 7.75 0.90 13.61
CA VAL A 107 7.54 2.17 14.30
C VAL A 107 8.56 3.19 13.81
N PHE A 108 8.05 4.24 13.18
CA PHE A 108 8.81 5.42 12.80
C PHE A 108 8.43 6.53 13.78
N ASP A 109 9.35 6.95 14.64
CA ASP A 109 9.11 7.94 15.70
C ASP A 109 10.26 8.95 15.70
N THR A 110 9.96 10.22 15.45
CA THR A 110 10.98 11.27 15.43
C THR A 110 11.68 11.43 16.79
N ALA A 111 11.00 11.11 17.90
CA ALA A 111 11.61 11.10 19.22
C ALA A 111 12.65 9.97 19.38
N GLN A 112 12.62 8.96 18.52
CA GLN A 112 13.60 7.86 18.47
C GLN A 112 14.58 8.01 17.31
N GLY A 113 14.59 9.17 16.64
CA GLY A 113 15.51 9.49 15.55
C GLY A 113 15.02 9.06 14.16
N ALA A 114 13.77 8.61 14.01
CA ALA A 114 13.22 8.38 12.70
C ALA A 114 13.04 9.71 11.93
N ALA A 115 13.13 9.63 10.62
CA ALA A 115 12.96 10.77 9.72
C ALA A 115 11.74 10.58 8.82
N PHE A 116 11.02 11.68 8.56
CA PHE A 116 9.99 11.77 7.55
C PHE A 116 10.41 12.81 6.52
N ALA A 117 10.34 12.47 5.24
CA ALA A 117 10.72 13.38 4.17
C ALA A 117 9.74 13.28 2.98
N PRO A 118 9.22 14.42 2.50
CA PRO A 118 8.39 14.42 1.30
C PRO A 118 9.24 14.07 0.07
N ILE A 119 8.69 13.27 -0.82
CA ILE A 119 9.24 12.94 -2.13
C ILE A 119 8.22 13.21 -3.23
N ALA A 120 8.65 13.11 -4.47
CA ALA A 120 7.78 13.29 -5.64
C ALA A 120 6.96 14.60 -5.56
N ASN A 121 7.60 15.72 -5.20
CA ASN A 121 6.96 17.03 -5.01
C ASN A 121 5.82 17.02 -3.96
N GLY A 122 5.95 16.23 -2.91
CA GLY A 122 4.95 16.11 -1.84
C GLY A 122 3.80 15.16 -2.13
N LEU A 123 3.88 14.37 -3.20
CA LEU A 123 2.87 13.35 -3.50
C LEU A 123 3.02 12.08 -2.63
N ALA A 124 4.17 11.91 -2.01
CA ALA A 124 4.43 10.82 -1.09
C ALA A 124 5.41 11.24 0.01
N THR A 125 5.40 10.53 1.12
CA THR A 125 6.35 10.68 2.23
C THR A 125 7.13 9.39 2.41
N VAL A 126 8.44 9.52 2.57
CA VAL A 126 9.32 8.45 3.05
C VAL A 126 9.45 8.56 4.56
N ALA A 127 9.27 7.44 5.26
CA ALA A 127 9.63 7.28 6.65
C ALA A 127 10.82 6.32 6.74
N ALA A 128 11.81 6.64 7.56
CA ALA A 128 12.98 5.80 7.78
C ALA A 128 13.33 5.75 9.28
N SER A 129 13.66 4.56 9.80
CA SER A 129 14.22 4.41 11.14
C SER A 129 15.61 5.02 11.24
N ALA A 130 16.07 5.35 12.45
CA ALA A 130 17.35 5.99 12.69
C ALA A 130 18.55 5.19 12.14
N ASP A 131 18.45 3.88 12.16
CA ASP A 131 19.47 2.94 11.65
C ASP A 131 19.23 2.50 10.20
N LEU A 132 18.18 3.05 9.55
CA LEU A 132 17.76 2.70 8.20
C LEU A 132 17.39 1.22 8.00
N SER A 133 17.18 0.48 9.08
CA SER A 133 16.73 -0.92 9.00
C SER A 133 15.28 -1.06 8.58
N GLU A 134 14.48 -0.02 8.77
CA GLU A 134 13.06 0.05 8.38
C GLU A 134 12.83 1.29 7.52
N ILE A 135 12.17 1.10 6.39
CA ILE A 135 11.79 2.18 5.48
C ILE A 135 10.35 1.96 5.04
N ALA A 136 9.57 3.01 4.98
CA ALA A 136 8.25 3.01 4.38
C ALA A 136 8.08 4.21 3.45
N ILE A 137 7.24 4.04 2.44
CA ILE A 137 6.85 5.11 1.50
C ILE A 137 5.33 5.05 1.41
N ALA A 138 4.67 6.13 1.74
CA ALA A 138 3.22 6.25 1.66
C ALA A 138 2.82 7.40 0.75
N VAL A 139 1.73 7.23 0.00
CA VAL A 139 1.14 8.30 -0.80
C VAL A 139 0.47 9.30 0.14
N GLU A 140 0.74 10.59 -0.09
CA GLU A 140 0.07 11.66 0.64
C GLU A 140 -1.38 11.81 0.15
N PRO A 141 -2.38 11.57 1.00
CA PRO A 141 -3.77 11.56 0.54
C PRO A 141 -4.30 12.95 0.20
N LEU A 142 -3.91 13.99 0.94
CA LEU A 142 -4.45 15.34 0.75
C LEU A 142 -4.14 15.95 -0.62
N PRO A 143 -2.92 15.89 -1.16
CA PRO A 143 -2.64 16.37 -2.51
C PRO A 143 -3.42 15.62 -3.60
N GLN A 144 -3.86 14.39 -3.31
CA GLN A 144 -4.69 13.58 -4.21
C GLN A 144 -6.19 13.85 -4.05
N GLY A 145 -6.59 14.68 -3.09
CA GLY A 145 -8.00 14.89 -2.75
C GLY A 145 -8.65 13.67 -2.09
N TRP A 146 -7.87 12.76 -1.51
CA TRP A 146 -8.36 11.57 -0.85
C TRP A 146 -8.58 11.80 0.63
N ASN A 147 -9.82 11.64 1.09
CA ASN A 147 -10.15 11.89 2.48
C ASN A 147 -10.19 10.63 3.34
N TYR A 148 -10.31 9.45 2.72
CA TYR A 148 -10.68 8.24 3.45
C TYR A 148 -9.71 7.09 3.26
N GLN A 149 -8.59 7.28 2.57
CA GLN A 149 -7.64 6.21 2.31
C GLN A 149 -6.25 6.73 1.98
N THR A 150 -5.26 5.91 2.25
CA THR A 150 -3.91 5.99 1.69
C THR A 150 -3.33 4.59 1.55
N PHE A 151 -2.22 4.48 0.86
CA PHE A 151 -1.48 3.24 0.72
C PHE A 151 0.01 3.51 0.64
N GLY A 152 0.79 2.47 0.86
CA GLY A 152 2.23 2.57 0.84
C GLY A 152 2.91 1.23 0.70
N VAL A 153 4.22 1.28 0.66
CA VAL A 153 5.10 0.12 0.67
C VAL A 153 6.10 0.26 1.80
N TRP A 154 6.57 -0.86 2.29
CA TRP A 154 7.53 -0.86 3.39
C TRP A 154 8.52 -2.00 3.25
N GLN A 155 9.66 -1.82 3.87
CA GLN A 155 10.73 -2.80 3.95
C GLN A 155 11.34 -2.77 5.34
N ARG A 156 11.65 -3.95 5.86
CA ARG A 156 12.52 -4.17 7.01
C ARG A 156 13.71 -5.00 6.58
N SER A 157 14.90 -4.52 6.83
CA SER A 157 16.15 -5.21 6.51
C SER A 157 16.31 -6.52 7.30
N PRO A 158 17.01 -7.53 6.77
CA PRO A 158 17.32 -8.75 7.49
C PRO A 158 18.12 -8.41 8.76
N THR A 159 17.80 -9.08 9.86
CA THR A 159 18.63 -9.13 11.05
C THR A 159 19.47 -10.42 11.02
N GLN A 160 20.51 -10.52 11.87
CA GLN A 160 21.46 -11.65 11.83
C GLN A 160 20.83 -13.04 11.84
N ASP A 161 19.63 -13.16 12.42
CA ASP A 161 18.89 -14.43 12.56
C ASP A 161 17.51 -14.43 11.89
N ARG A 162 17.18 -13.42 11.10
CA ARG A 162 15.88 -13.26 10.48
C ARG A 162 15.98 -12.89 9.01
N PHE A 163 14.99 -13.33 8.25
CA PHE A 163 14.75 -12.84 6.89
C PHE A 163 14.34 -11.36 6.95
N GLY A 164 14.72 -10.59 5.94
CA GLY A 164 14.10 -9.30 5.68
C GLY A 164 12.63 -9.48 5.32
N ARG A 165 11.88 -8.42 5.45
CA ARG A 165 10.46 -8.38 5.07
C ARG A 165 10.19 -7.18 4.20
N ILE A 166 9.27 -7.36 3.28
CA ILE A 166 8.79 -6.33 2.39
C ILE A 166 7.28 -6.47 2.26
N GLY A 167 6.58 -5.37 2.14
CA GLY A 167 5.15 -5.41 1.97
C GLY A 167 4.56 -4.14 1.39
N ALA A 168 3.29 -4.25 1.08
CA ALA A 168 2.42 -3.14 0.76
C ALA A 168 1.33 -3.05 1.83
N ILE A 169 0.90 -1.84 2.14
CA ILE A 169 -0.17 -1.56 3.09
C ILE A 169 -1.19 -0.62 2.44
N SER A 170 -2.46 -0.92 2.63
CA SER A 170 -3.57 -0.03 2.30
C SER A 170 -4.39 0.21 3.55
N THR A 171 -4.61 1.47 3.88
CA THR A 171 -5.34 1.87 5.10
C THR A 171 -6.41 2.89 4.77
N GLY A 172 -7.47 2.89 5.55
CA GLY A 172 -8.55 3.85 5.40
C GLY A 172 -9.89 3.34 5.91
N ASN A 173 -10.94 3.98 5.44
CA ASN A 173 -12.31 3.60 5.78
C ASN A 173 -12.85 2.59 4.78
N PHE A 174 -12.78 1.32 5.11
CA PHE A 174 -13.25 0.23 4.24
C PHE A 174 -14.77 0.25 4.09
N THR A 175 -15.26 0.13 2.86
CA THR A 175 -16.68 -0.05 2.58
C THR A 175 -17.13 -1.41 3.14
N ALA A 176 -18.14 -1.40 4.01
CA ALA A 176 -18.73 -2.64 4.50
C ALA A 176 -19.33 -3.46 3.34
N SER A 177 -19.20 -4.78 3.39
CA SER A 177 -19.60 -5.66 2.28
C SER A 177 -21.08 -5.53 1.89
N ASN A 178 -21.95 -5.22 2.84
CA ASN A 178 -23.37 -4.97 2.62
C ASN A 178 -23.69 -3.59 1.98
N ASN A 179 -22.71 -2.69 1.95
CA ASN A 179 -22.83 -1.37 1.33
C ASN A 179 -22.25 -1.35 -0.09
N ILE A 180 -21.67 -2.44 -0.56
CA ILE A 180 -21.20 -2.57 -1.94
C ILE A 180 -22.42 -2.72 -2.84
N PRO A 181 -22.61 -1.91 -3.90
CA PRO A 181 -23.71 -2.06 -4.82
C PRO A 181 -23.79 -3.48 -5.40
N ALA A 182 -25.00 -3.99 -5.58
CA ALA A 182 -25.23 -5.31 -6.18
C ALA A 182 -25.34 -5.27 -7.71
N THR A 183 -25.53 -4.07 -8.30
CA THR A 183 -25.74 -3.88 -9.73
C THR A 183 -25.11 -2.58 -10.22
N GLY A 184 -24.94 -2.48 -11.53
CA GLY A 184 -24.36 -1.30 -12.17
C GLY A 184 -22.85 -1.39 -12.34
N THR A 185 -22.26 -0.30 -12.78
CA THR A 185 -20.81 -0.15 -12.98
C THR A 185 -20.32 1.16 -12.39
N ALA A 186 -19.07 1.20 -11.97
CA ALA A 186 -18.39 2.43 -11.58
C ALA A 186 -17.00 2.49 -12.22
N THR A 187 -16.56 3.71 -12.53
CA THR A 187 -15.19 3.97 -13.00
C THR A 187 -14.49 4.86 -11.99
N PHE A 188 -13.27 4.49 -11.66
CA PHE A 188 -12.42 5.21 -10.73
C PHE A 188 -11.12 5.58 -11.43
N SER A 189 -10.60 6.75 -11.10
CA SER A 189 -9.27 7.20 -11.51
C SER A 189 -8.42 7.42 -10.28
N GLY A 190 -7.13 7.13 -10.38
CA GLY A 190 -6.21 7.28 -9.28
C GLY A 190 -4.77 7.13 -9.75
N VAL A 191 -3.89 6.80 -8.82
CA VAL A 191 -2.48 6.54 -9.08
C VAL A 191 -2.11 5.13 -8.62
N ALA A 192 -1.17 4.52 -9.31
CA ALA A 192 -0.43 3.36 -8.83
C ALA A 192 0.98 3.84 -8.45
N ALA A 193 1.45 3.46 -7.28
CA ALA A 193 2.80 3.76 -6.84
C ALA A 193 3.41 2.56 -6.12
N GLY A 194 4.72 2.40 -6.22
CA GLY A 194 5.40 1.29 -5.61
C GLY A 194 6.91 1.34 -5.81
N ALA A 195 7.58 0.25 -5.42
CA ALA A 195 8.98 0.05 -5.73
C ALA A 195 9.13 -1.08 -6.76
N TYR A 196 10.11 -0.94 -7.62
CA TYR A 196 10.49 -1.92 -8.62
C TYR A 196 11.92 -2.36 -8.35
N GLN A 197 12.17 -3.65 -8.47
CA GLN A 197 13.52 -4.21 -8.41
C GLN A 197 13.75 -5.18 -9.55
N THR A 198 14.90 -5.05 -10.22
CA THR A 198 15.29 -6.01 -11.27
C THR A 198 15.72 -7.33 -10.64
N PRO A 199 15.49 -8.46 -11.32
CA PRO A 199 16.02 -9.74 -10.90
C PRO A 199 17.55 -9.68 -10.75
N GLY A 200 18.05 -10.22 -9.65
CA GLY A 200 19.49 -10.17 -9.32
C GLY A 200 19.94 -8.87 -8.67
N GLY A 201 19.01 -7.98 -8.30
CA GLY A 201 19.27 -6.79 -7.48
C GLY A 201 20.11 -5.70 -8.14
N SER A 202 20.40 -5.81 -9.45
CA SER A 202 21.28 -4.88 -10.14
C SER A 202 20.63 -3.52 -10.48
N GLY A 203 19.38 -3.33 -10.12
CA GLY A 203 18.67 -2.07 -10.35
C GLY A 203 17.27 -2.13 -9.76
N GLY A 204 16.76 -0.97 -9.43
CA GLY A 204 15.42 -0.81 -8.87
C GLY A 204 15.07 0.67 -8.79
N GLY A 205 13.94 0.98 -8.20
CA GLY A 205 13.53 2.36 -7.98
C GLY A 205 12.07 2.49 -7.61
N LEU A 206 11.62 3.72 -7.51
CA LEU A 206 10.22 4.05 -7.27
C LEU A 206 9.49 4.15 -8.59
N VAL A 207 8.30 3.56 -8.66
CA VAL A 207 7.43 3.60 -9.85
C VAL A 207 6.16 4.34 -9.49
N SER A 208 5.69 5.18 -10.41
CA SER A 208 4.36 5.78 -10.35
C SER A 208 3.71 5.74 -11.73
N ALA A 209 2.38 5.64 -11.76
CA ALA A 209 1.59 5.65 -13.00
C ALA A 209 0.18 6.16 -12.72
N ASP A 210 -0.47 6.73 -13.71
CA ASP A 210 -1.92 6.96 -13.66
C ASP A 210 -2.65 5.63 -13.71
N MET A 211 -3.77 5.51 -12.99
CA MET A 211 -4.56 4.28 -12.93
C MET A 211 -6.03 4.55 -13.19
N ALA A 212 -6.65 3.69 -13.98
CA ALA A 212 -8.09 3.61 -14.14
C ALA A 212 -8.59 2.22 -13.72
N VAL A 213 -9.73 2.19 -13.03
CA VAL A 213 -10.40 0.96 -12.59
C VAL A 213 -11.85 1.02 -12.98
N VAL A 214 -12.36 -0.05 -13.57
CA VAL A 214 -13.78 -0.22 -13.89
C VAL A 214 -14.32 -1.40 -13.11
N VAL A 215 -15.32 -1.17 -12.28
CA VAL A 215 -15.95 -2.19 -11.46
C VAL A 215 -17.32 -2.52 -11.99
N GLY A 216 -17.57 -3.79 -12.31
CA GLY A 216 -18.89 -4.36 -12.53
C GLY A 216 -19.40 -4.94 -11.21
N PHE A 217 -20.46 -4.35 -10.67
CA PHE A 217 -20.97 -4.78 -9.37
C PHE A 217 -21.80 -6.06 -9.46
N SER A 218 -22.47 -6.31 -10.59
CA SER A 218 -23.26 -7.51 -10.80
C SER A 218 -22.44 -8.78 -10.98
N ASP A 219 -21.32 -8.67 -11.66
CA ASP A 219 -20.38 -9.79 -11.90
C ASP A 219 -19.23 -9.81 -10.88
N ARG A 220 -19.14 -8.75 -10.03
CA ARG A 220 -18.14 -8.58 -8.99
C ARG A 220 -16.71 -8.62 -9.53
N VAL A 221 -16.51 -8.08 -10.70
CA VAL A 221 -15.20 -7.99 -11.35
C VAL A 221 -14.76 -6.54 -11.43
N ALA A 222 -13.51 -6.28 -11.12
CA ALA A 222 -12.85 -5.01 -11.35
C ALA A 222 -11.72 -5.22 -12.38
N GLY A 223 -11.84 -4.57 -13.52
CA GLY A 223 -10.74 -4.43 -14.48
C GLY A 223 -9.93 -3.18 -14.18
N PHE A 224 -8.62 -3.23 -14.31
CA PHE A 224 -7.78 -2.04 -14.14
C PHE A 224 -6.68 -1.97 -15.20
N ALA A 225 -6.23 -0.75 -15.46
CA ALA A 225 -5.05 -0.47 -16.27
C ALA A 225 -4.32 0.75 -15.72
N THR A 226 -3.00 0.74 -15.86
CA THR A 226 -2.17 1.93 -15.64
C THR A 226 -1.64 2.44 -16.97
N ALA A 227 -1.28 3.71 -17.00
CA ALA A 227 -0.67 4.38 -18.13
C ALA A 227 0.36 5.41 -17.66
N GLY A 228 1.30 5.70 -18.53
CA GLY A 228 2.29 6.74 -18.24
C GLY A 228 3.24 6.36 -17.11
N SER A 229 3.54 5.10 -16.93
CA SER A 229 4.48 4.67 -15.89
C SER A 229 5.81 5.40 -15.99
N VAL A 230 6.26 5.92 -14.86
CA VAL A 230 7.57 6.57 -14.68
C VAL A 230 8.34 5.85 -13.58
N LEU A 231 9.67 5.85 -13.73
CA LEU A 231 10.61 5.20 -12.81
C LEU A 231 11.66 6.20 -12.33
N SER A 232 11.83 6.27 -11.03
CA SER A 232 12.94 6.98 -10.37
C SER A 232 13.93 5.98 -9.80
N ARG A 233 15.24 6.21 -10.04
CA ARG A 233 16.33 5.40 -9.48
C ARG A 233 17.19 6.14 -8.46
N ASP A 234 16.82 7.38 -8.16
CA ASP A 234 17.56 8.28 -7.28
C ASP A 234 16.74 8.68 -6.05
N GLY A 235 15.84 7.79 -5.60
CA GLY A 235 15.02 8.02 -4.42
C GLY A 235 13.86 9.01 -4.64
N GLY A 236 13.39 9.16 -5.88
CA GLY A 236 12.25 10.01 -6.19
C GLY A 236 12.62 11.45 -6.59
N GLN A 237 13.91 11.74 -6.83
CA GLN A 237 14.35 13.07 -7.25
C GLN A 237 14.08 13.32 -8.73
N THR A 238 14.33 12.31 -9.56
CA THR A 238 14.04 12.40 -11.00
C THR A 238 13.25 11.17 -11.46
N PHE A 239 12.30 11.39 -12.36
CA PHE A 239 11.50 10.32 -12.95
C PHE A 239 11.70 10.29 -14.46
N SER A 240 11.85 9.10 -15.01
CA SER A 240 11.94 8.84 -16.44
C SER A 240 10.83 7.91 -16.91
N ALA A 241 10.37 8.08 -18.16
CA ALA A 241 9.32 7.24 -18.72
C ALA A 241 9.72 5.76 -18.70
N ALA A 242 8.81 4.91 -18.28
CA ALA A 242 8.99 3.47 -18.17
C ALA A 242 7.72 2.70 -18.62
N PRO A 243 7.26 2.89 -19.89
CA PRO A 243 5.98 2.35 -20.34
C PRO A 243 5.92 0.82 -20.34
N GLY A 244 7.06 0.14 -20.29
CA GLY A 244 7.12 -1.31 -20.08
C GLY A 244 6.62 -1.78 -18.73
N LEU A 245 6.45 -0.86 -17.76
CA LEU A 245 5.91 -1.10 -16.42
C LEU A 245 4.42 -0.77 -16.31
N ASP A 246 3.78 -0.29 -17.38
CA ASP A 246 2.32 -0.13 -17.36
C ASP A 246 1.65 -1.48 -17.09
N LEU A 247 0.69 -1.46 -16.17
CA LEU A 247 -0.01 -2.63 -15.64
C LEU A 247 -1.38 -2.77 -16.27
N SER A 248 -1.84 -3.99 -16.42
CA SER A 248 -3.25 -4.30 -16.68
C SER A 248 -3.64 -5.59 -16.00
N GLY A 249 -4.89 -5.70 -15.61
CA GLY A 249 -5.36 -6.91 -14.95
C GLY A 249 -6.83 -6.87 -14.59
N SER A 250 -7.26 -7.91 -13.89
CA SER A 250 -8.60 -8.01 -13.34
C SER A 250 -8.56 -8.62 -11.95
N MET A 251 -9.48 -8.18 -11.11
CA MET A 251 -9.68 -8.66 -9.75
C MET A 251 -11.12 -9.12 -9.58
N GLN A 252 -11.34 -10.10 -8.74
CA GLN A 252 -12.66 -10.51 -8.30
C GLN A 252 -12.89 -10.12 -6.85
N VAL A 253 -14.08 -9.62 -6.55
CA VAL A 253 -14.54 -9.40 -5.19
C VAL A 253 -15.17 -10.70 -4.71
N ALA A 254 -14.62 -11.32 -3.68
CA ALA A 254 -15.20 -12.54 -3.11
C ALA A 254 -16.59 -12.26 -2.53
N ASN A 255 -17.47 -13.27 -2.57
CA ASN A 255 -18.83 -13.15 -2.04
C ASN A 255 -18.80 -12.79 -0.55
N ASN A 256 -19.62 -11.81 -0.17
CA ASN A 256 -19.72 -11.29 1.20
C ASN A 256 -18.41 -10.74 1.80
N GLN A 257 -17.47 -10.39 0.93
CA GLN A 257 -16.22 -9.73 1.31
C GLN A 257 -16.08 -8.40 0.60
N ASN A 258 -15.24 -7.55 1.15
CA ASN A 258 -14.83 -6.27 0.55
C ASN A 258 -13.36 -6.33 0.07
N LEU A 259 -12.84 -7.54 -0.10
CA LEU A 259 -11.50 -7.80 -0.59
C LEU A 259 -11.56 -8.22 -2.06
N MET A 260 -10.56 -7.78 -2.80
CA MET A 260 -10.37 -8.12 -4.20
C MET A 260 -9.07 -8.89 -4.36
N SER A 261 -9.06 -9.87 -5.24
CA SER A 261 -7.84 -10.56 -5.64
C SER A 261 -7.89 -10.91 -7.12
N GLY A 262 -6.75 -11.03 -7.74
CA GLY A 262 -6.70 -11.32 -9.17
C GLY A 262 -5.29 -11.41 -9.72
N THR A 263 -5.16 -11.22 -11.01
CA THR A 263 -3.89 -11.28 -11.72
C THR A 263 -3.56 -9.97 -12.41
N VAL A 264 -2.29 -9.68 -12.52
CA VAL A 264 -1.75 -8.49 -13.17
C VAL A 264 -0.66 -8.87 -14.16
N ARG A 265 -0.53 -8.08 -15.20
CA ARG A 265 0.58 -8.16 -16.15
C ARG A 265 1.09 -6.76 -16.50
N THR A 266 2.38 -6.66 -16.77
CA THR A 266 2.97 -5.45 -17.35
C THR A 266 2.89 -5.47 -18.87
N SER A 267 3.03 -4.31 -19.49
CA SER A 267 3.17 -4.18 -20.95
C SER A 267 4.39 -4.93 -21.50
N SER A 268 5.44 -5.12 -20.69
CA SER A 268 6.61 -5.92 -21.03
C SER A 268 6.43 -7.44 -20.85
N GLY A 269 5.22 -7.90 -20.46
CA GLY A 269 4.86 -9.32 -20.38
C GLY A 269 5.20 -10.00 -19.05
N MET A 270 5.55 -9.24 -18.02
CA MET A 270 5.68 -9.78 -16.66
C MET A 270 4.29 -10.04 -16.07
N THR A 271 4.14 -11.08 -15.27
CA THR A 271 2.87 -11.45 -14.64
C THR A 271 3.03 -11.58 -13.14
N GLY A 272 1.96 -11.36 -12.40
CA GLY A 272 1.90 -11.49 -10.96
C GLY A 272 0.48 -11.55 -10.44
N ASP A 273 0.35 -11.63 -9.12
CA ASP A 273 -0.92 -11.60 -8.42
C ASP A 273 -1.14 -10.19 -7.85
N ILE A 274 -2.41 -9.84 -7.65
CA ILE A 274 -2.86 -8.60 -7.02
C ILE A 274 -3.89 -8.94 -5.93
N TYR A 275 -3.78 -8.24 -4.79
CA TYR A 275 -4.63 -8.44 -3.61
C TYR A 275 -5.14 -7.12 -3.09
#